data_ad88d7ce39405eec9cf67c2903aca830
#
_entry.id   ad88d7ce39405eec9cf67c2903aca830
#
_cell.length_a   1.000
_cell.length_b   1.000
_cell.length_c   1.000
_cell.angle_alpha   90.00
_cell.angle_beta   90.00
_cell.angle_gamma   90.00
#
_symmetry.space_group_name_H-M   'P 1'
#
loop_
_entity.id
_entity.type
_entity.pdbx_description
1 polymer ?
#
loop_
_entity_poly.entity_id
_entity_poly.type
_entity_poly.pdbx_seq_one_letter_code
_entity_poly.pdbx_strand_id
1 'polypeptide(L)'
;MIRKIEKIFLLSVFLIISISMSAQEGTYGAYSPYSIFGIGDISKEGTAYNKSMGGTGIATRNKRYINYLNPAAVTARDSLSFMADFGLVQNNKMFAQGDFRSGNNTFNIYDFAMTFPIWRSSAFMVGITPYSDVGYDFSSIEKNPDIIGNTGNISYDSYGTGSIYQAFVGAGVTFWKRLSLGAEAIYYFGNLDKITNVNFEDESYRSMNAGSELSLRGVTGKFGLQYEQKLGGKVSMIVGATYKMGTDMKGYSTNFRYANMAGVADTLKYSVDTLAKQGMRFADEIGVGISLKGGEDWSAEFNYTRSDWRNSGMDTAPGFAVSGSSKFTTTVSTSYRAGFEIVPDRNDIRRYMNRCAYRAGVYYDQSYYKLDGHTVNSMGLTFGITFPIENENSYRKYNGVSLGIDIGQKASTRNNLIRERYAMIVIGFNIHDLWFIKNQYK
;
A
#
# COMPACT_ATOMS: atom_id res chain seq x y z
N MET A 1 27.81 -20.01 -19.25
CA MET A 1 26.41 -20.51 -19.30
C MET A 1 25.49 -19.65 -18.42
N ILE A 2 25.84 -19.35 -17.20
CA ILE A 2 25.04 -18.52 -16.23
C ILE A 2 24.69 -17.13 -16.79
N ARG A 3 25.65 -16.37 -17.35
CA ARG A 3 25.41 -15.04 -17.95
C ARG A 3 24.41 -15.04 -19.13
N LYS A 4 24.23 -16.16 -19.84
CA LYS A 4 23.20 -16.27 -20.88
C LYS A 4 21.83 -16.51 -20.28
N ILE A 5 21.74 -17.28 -19.20
CA ILE A 5 20.47 -17.53 -18.47
C ILE A 5 19.99 -16.25 -17.79
N GLU A 6 20.87 -15.47 -17.19
CA GLU A 6 20.55 -14.15 -16.60
C GLU A 6 19.99 -13.17 -17.65
N LYS A 7 20.61 -13.12 -18.82
CA LYS A 7 20.13 -12.26 -19.93
C LYS A 7 18.78 -12.73 -20.49
N ILE A 8 18.56 -14.04 -20.60
CA ILE A 8 17.29 -14.61 -21.08
C ILE A 8 16.20 -14.36 -20.02
N PHE A 9 16.52 -14.50 -18.73
CA PHE A 9 15.57 -14.22 -17.65
C PHE A 9 15.21 -12.72 -17.57
N LEU A 10 16.19 -11.82 -17.63
CA LEU A 10 15.94 -10.37 -17.75
C LEU A 10 15.14 -10.01 -19.00
N LEU A 11 15.42 -10.63 -20.13
CA LEU A 11 14.67 -10.40 -21.37
C LEU A 11 13.24 -10.93 -21.28
N SER A 12 13.01 -12.07 -20.63
CA SER A 12 11.67 -12.64 -20.41
C SER A 12 10.85 -11.81 -19.43
N VAL A 13 11.44 -11.28 -18.36
CA VAL A 13 10.81 -10.33 -17.44
C VAL A 13 10.46 -9.03 -18.16
N PHE A 14 11.36 -8.50 -19.00
CA PHE A 14 11.09 -7.32 -19.84
C PHE A 14 9.97 -7.57 -20.86
N LEU A 15 9.92 -8.76 -21.45
CA LEU A 15 8.88 -9.15 -22.40
C LEU A 15 7.50 -9.29 -21.73
N ILE A 16 7.44 -9.83 -20.52
CA ILE A 16 6.20 -9.94 -19.73
C ILE A 16 5.69 -8.54 -19.35
N ILE A 17 6.58 -7.62 -18.99
CA ILE A 17 6.23 -6.22 -18.68
C ILE A 17 5.72 -5.50 -19.95
N SER A 18 6.32 -5.73 -21.13
CA SER A 18 5.92 -5.07 -22.36
C SER A 18 4.55 -5.53 -22.91
N ILE A 19 4.13 -6.76 -22.65
CA ILE A 19 2.82 -7.26 -23.07
C ILE A 19 1.69 -6.63 -22.23
N SER A 20 1.98 -6.15 -21.03
CA SER A 20 1.00 -5.54 -20.12
C SER A 20 0.78 -4.04 -20.37
N MET A 21 1.56 -3.40 -21.21
CA MET A 21 1.47 -1.97 -21.53
C MET A 21 0.52 -1.67 -22.71
N SER A 22 -0.61 -2.34 -22.79
CA SER A 22 -1.71 -1.83 -23.61
C SER A 22 -2.26 -0.60 -22.92
N ALA A 23 -1.94 0.56 -23.45
CA ALA A 23 -2.34 1.86 -22.92
C ALA A 23 -3.86 1.93 -22.84
N GLN A 24 -4.37 1.87 -21.61
CA GLN A 24 -5.74 2.26 -21.30
C GLN A 24 -5.70 3.75 -20.99
N GLU A 25 -6.53 4.54 -21.64
CA GLU A 25 -6.69 5.95 -21.35
C GLU A 25 -7.12 6.13 -19.89
N GLY A 26 -6.30 6.81 -19.12
CA GLY A 26 -6.49 7.06 -17.68
C GLY A 26 -5.54 6.25 -16.81
N THR A 27 -4.43 6.88 -16.40
CA THR A 27 -3.42 6.28 -15.51
C THR A 27 -3.96 6.32 -14.07
N TYR A 28 -4.77 5.34 -13.70
CA TYR A 28 -5.14 5.15 -12.29
C TYR A 28 -3.98 4.46 -11.56
N GLY A 29 -3.52 5.03 -10.45
CA GLY A 29 -2.54 4.40 -9.56
C GLY A 29 -3.05 3.11 -8.93
N ALA A 30 -4.36 3.04 -8.65
CA ALA A 30 -5.11 1.85 -8.26
C ALA A 30 -6.52 1.95 -8.82
N TYR A 31 -7.22 0.82 -8.93
CA TYR A 31 -8.61 0.79 -9.34
C TYR A 31 -9.42 -0.07 -8.38
N SER A 32 -10.48 0.51 -7.80
CA SER A 32 -11.44 -0.19 -6.95
C SER A 32 -12.72 0.62 -6.83
N PRO A 33 -13.90 0.02 -7.04
CA PRO A 33 -15.19 0.69 -6.78
C PRO A 33 -15.32 1.20 -5.34
N TYR A 34 -14.64 0.55 -4.40
CA TYR A 34 -14.63 0.96 -3.00
C TYR A 34 -13.82 2.22 -2.72
N SER A 35 -12.95 2.62 -3.63
CA SER A 35 -12.12 3.83 -3.47
C SER A 35 -12.91 5.14 -3.60
N ILE A 36 -14.18 5.08 -3.99
CA ILE A 36 -15.11 6.22 -3.97
C ILE A 36 -15.32 6.74 -2.54
N PHE A 37 -15.21 5.87 -1.53
CA PHE A 37 -15.49 6.19 -0.14
C PHE A 37 -14.25 6.72 0.61
N GLY A 38 -14.46 7.73 1.46
CA GLY A 38 -13.43 8.29 2.33
C GLY A 38 -12.20 8.78 1.57
N ILE A 39 -11.03 8.35 2.01
CA ILE A 39 -9.73 8.65 1.37
C ILE A 39 -9.32 7.63 0.30
N GLY A 40 -10.23 6.74 -0.10
CA GLY A 40 -9.92 5.66 -1.02
C GLY A 40 -9.47 4.37 -0.33
N ASP A 41 -8.83 3.51 -1.10
CA ASP A 41 -8.27 2.26 -0.60
C ASP A 41 -6.91 2.51 0.05
N ILE A 42 -6.77 2.13 1.33
CA ILE A 42 -5.49 2.19 2.04
C ILE A 42 -4.57 1.12 1.46
N SER A 43 -3.39 1.55 1.02
CA SER A 43 -2.38 0.69 0.43
C SER A 43 -1.72 -0.21 1.48
N LYS A 44 -1.40 -1.45 1.10
CA LYS A 44 -0.62 -2.34 1.97
C LYS A 44 0.82 -1.86 2.03
N GLU A 45 1.25 -1.42 3.21
CA GLU A 45 2.63 -0.98 3.47
C GLU A 45 3.63 -2.17 3.42
N GLY A 46 4.90 -1.86 3.21
CA GLY A 46 6.01 -2.81 3.24
C GLY A 46 6.66 -3.06 1.89
N THR A 47 7.94 -3.41 1.91
CA THR A 47 8.74 -3.80 0.73
C THR A 47 8.23 -5.12 0.13
N ALA A 48 8.77 -5.53 -1.01
CA ALA A 48 8.46 -6.84 -1.62
C ALA A 48 8.69 -8.00 -0.64
N TYR A 49 9.67 -7.87 0.25
CA TYR A 49 9.91 -8.80 1.35
C TYR A 49 8.69 -8.94 2.25
N ASN A 50 8.17 -7.83 2.80
CA ASN A 50 7.03 -7.83 3.70
C ASN A 50 5.76 -8.31 3.00
N LYS A 51 5.50 -7.80 1.77
CA LYS A 51 4.32 -8.14 0.97
C LYS A 51 4.25 -9.65 0.66
N SER A 52 5.40 -10.29 0.40
CA SER A 52 5.50 -11.74 0.17
C SER A 52 5.26 -12.58 1.43
N MET A 53 5.30 -11.97 2.61
CA MET A 53 5.04 -12.59 3.92
C MET A 53 3.69 -12.15 4.52
N GLY A 54 2.67 -11.92 3.70
CA GLY A 54 1.36 -11.46 4.16
C GLY A 54 1.34 -10.01 4.66
N GLY A 55 2.42 -9.25 4.47
CA GLY A 55 2.59 -7.90 5.00
C GLY A 55 3.04 -7.87 6.47
N THR A 56 3.68 -8.93 6.96
CA THR A 56 4.31 -8.94 8.29
C THR A 56 5.60 -8.12 8.32
N GLY A 57 5.97 -7.60 9.49
CA GLY A 57 7.18 -6.79 9.65
C GLY A 57 7.33 -6.10 11.00
N ILE A 58 6.35 -6.18 11.91
CA ILE A 58 6.42 -5.50 13.20
C ILE A 58 7.50 -6.10 14.10
N ALA A 59 7.70 -7.43 14.05
CA ALA A 59 8.73 -8.14 14.80
C ALA A 59 9.87 -8.67 13.91
N THR A 60 9.87 -8.39 12.60
CA THR A 60 10.95 -8.81 11.69
C THR A 60 12.22 -8.03 11.97
N ARG A 61 13.33 -8.75 12.20
CA ARG A 61 14.70 -8.23 12.26
C ARG A 61 15.58 -8.97 11.25
N ASN A 62 15.71 -8.41 10.06
CA ASN A 62 16.48 -8.98 8.97
C ASN A 62 17.55 -7.98 8.50
N LYS A 63 18.81 -8.42 8.40
CA LYS A 63 19.92 -7.56 7.98
C LYS A 63 20.06 -7.38 6.47
N ARG A 64 19.26 -8.13 5.69
CA ARG A 64 19.34 -8.18 4.22
C ARG A 64 18.30 -7.33 3.52
N TYR A 65 17.17 -7.05 4.20
CA TYR A 65 16.03 -6.33 3.63
C TYR A 65 15.66 -5.13 4.49
N ILE A 66 15.24 -4.07 3.84
CA ILE A 66 14.67 -2.91 4.53
C ILE A 66 13.31 -3.30 5.09
N ASN A 67 13.08 -2.93 6.34
CA ASN A 67 11.78 -3.05 6.98
C ASN A 67 11.44 -1.71 7.66
N TYR A 68 10.55 -0.93 7.04
CA TYR A 68 10.06 0.34 7.57
C TYR A 68 8.71 0.21 8.30
N LEU A 69 8.14 -1.01 8.39
CA LEU A 69 6.90 -1.24 9.13
C LEU A 69 7.08 -1.01 10.64
N ASN A 70 8.28 -1.22 11.15
CA ASN A 70 8.66 -0.87 12.51
C ASN A 70 9.97 -0.07 12.50
N PRO A 71 9.99 1.20 12.92
CA PRO A 71 11.21 2.02 12.87
C PRO A 71 12.36 1.47 13.73
N ALA A 72 12.10 0.64 14.74
CA ALA A 72 13.14 -0.03 15.49
C ALA A 72 13.91 -1.08 14.65
N ALA A 73 13.27 -1.63 13.62
CA ALA A 73 13.88 -2.65 12.74
C ALA A 73 15.04 -2.11 11.90
N VAL A 74 15.13 -0.80 11.70
CA VAL A 74 16.22 -0.18 10.92
C VAL A 74 17.60 -0.49 11.50
N THR A 75 17.68 -0.84 12.78
CA THR A 75 18.92 -1.20 13.47
C THR A 75 19.37 -2.64 13.19
N ALA A 76 18.53 -3.47 12.57
CA ALA A 76 18.84 -4.87 12.25
C ALA A 76 19.66 -4.98 10.95
N ARG A 77 20.87 -4.45 10.97
CA ARG A 77 21.75 -4.37 9.80
C ARG A 77 23.21 -4.54 10.17
N ASP A 78 24.03 -4.84 9.19
CA ASP A 78 25.46 -4.83 9.38
C ASP A 78 25.95 -3.38 9.55
N SER A 79 26.96 -3.17 10.41
CA SER A 79 27.62 -1.87 10.52
C SER A 79 28.20 -1.45 9.17
N LEU A 80 28.08 -0.17 8.82
CA LEU A 80 28.52 0.42 7.54
C LEU A 80 27.70 0.01 6.31
N SER A 81 26.58 -0.72 6.46
CA SER A 81 25.74 -1.10 5.32
C SER A 81 24.79 0.04 4.91
N PHE A 82 24.85 0.42 3.63
CA PHE A 82 23.84 1.18 2.94
C PHE A 82 22.86 0.22 2.30
N MET A 83 21.56 0.50 2.38
CA MET A 83 20.55 -0.29 1.69
C MET A 83 19.56 0.64 1.01
N ALA A 84 19.11 0.23 -0.18
CA ALA A 84 17.99 0.85 -0.90
C ALA A 84 17.04 -0.23 -1.40
N ASP A 85 15.75 0.04 -1.36
CA ASP A 85 14.69 -0.82 -1.90
C ASP A 85 13.82 -0.01 -2.84
N PHE A 86 13.44 -0.62 -3.96
CA PHE A 86 12.56 -0.04 -4.95
C PHE A 86 11.55 -1.08 -5.41
N GLY A 87 10.28 -0.74 -5.38
CA GLY A 87 9.20 -1.68 -5.64
C GLY A 87 8.24 -1.27 -6.73
N LEU A 88 7.89 -2.25 -7.57
CA LEU A 88 6.89 -2.16 -8.63
C LEU A 88 5.76 -3.15 -8.34
N VAL A 89 4.53 -2.75 -8.62
CA VAL A 89 3.36 -3.60 -8.48
C VAL A 89 2.47 -3.53 -9.70
N GLN A 90 2.03 -4.71 -10.15
CA GLN A 90 0.96 -4.85 -11.12
C GLN A 90 -0.25 -5.47 -10.44
N ASN A 91 -1.38 -4.79 -10.50
CA ASN A 91 -2.64 -5.24 -9.94
C ASN A 91 -3.55 -5.72 -11.07
N ASN A 92 -4.02 -6.95 -10.98
CA ASN A 92 -5.05 -7.51 -11.84
C ASN A 92 -6.28 -7.75 -10.99
N LYS A 93 -7.37 -7.03 -11.24
CA LYS A 93 -8.58 -7.08 -10.44
C LYS A 93 -9.78 -7.48 -11.26
N MET A 94 -10.66 -8.28 -10.67
CA MET A 94 -11.96 -8.67 -11.21
C MET A 94 -13.05 -8.28 -10.23
N PHE A 95 -14.06 -7.61 -10.73
CA PHE A 95 -15.23 -7.15 -9.99
C PHE A 95 -16.47 -7.95 -10.37
N ALA A 96 -17.31 -8.26 -9.40
CA ALA A 96 -18.56 -8.96 -9.63
C ALA A 96 -19.66 -8.47 -8.69
N GLN A 97 -20.84 -8.14 -9.25
CA GLN A 97 -22.05 -7.80 -8.52
C GLN A 97 -23.26 -8.33 -9.32
N GLY A 98 -24.01 -9.27 -8.74
CA GLY A 98 -25.03 -9.99 -9.48
C GLY A 98 -24.46 -10.65 -10.74
N ASP A 99 -25.02 -10.33 -11.90
CA ASP A 99 -24.57 -10.84 -13.20
C ASP A 99 -23.49 -9.97 -13.86
N PHE A 100 -23.24 -8.78 -13.33
CA PHE A 100 -22.22 -7.87 -13.86
C PHE A 100 -20.83 -8.30 -13.47
N ARG A 101 -19.92 -8.29 -14.44
CA ARG A 101 -18.51 -8.57 -14.27
C ARG A 101 -17.68 -7.55 -15.02
N SER A 102 -16.63 -7.08 -14.40
CA SER A 102 -15.65 -6.17 -14.99
C SER A 102 -14.24 -6.54 -14.52
N GLY A 103 -13.23 -6.10 -15.24
CA GLY A 103 -11.84 -6.29 -14.87
C GLY A 103 -11.04 -5.03 -15.14
N ASN A 104 -10.03 -4.81 -14.32
CA ASN A 104 -9.10 -3.69 -14.48
C ASN A 104 -7.68 -4.12 -14.15
N ASN A 105 -6.72 -3.44 -14.76
CA ASN A 105 -5.30 -3.72 -14.71
C ASN A 105 -4.54 -2.42 -14.45
N THR A 106 -3.77 -2.34 -13.38
CA THR A 106 -2.97 -1.15 -13.07
C THR A 106 -1.52 -1.53 -12.77
N PHE A 107 -0.60 -0.66 -13.17
CA PHE A 107 0.82 -0.78 -12.86
C PHE A 107 1.30 0.47 -12.13
N ASN A 108 2.04 0.29 -11.03
CA ASN A 108 2.48 1.41 -10.20
C ASN A 108 3.82 1.13 -9.50
N ILE A 109 4.49 2.21 -9.10
CA ILE A 109 5.59 2.19 -8.14
C ILE A 109 4.96 2.24 -6.74
N TYR A 110 5.30 1.28 -5.86
CA TYR A 110 4.67 1.22 -4.55
C TYR A 110 5.59 1.55 -3.39
N ASP A 111 6.92 1.51 -3.56
CA ASP A 111 7.83 1.98 -2.52
C ASP A 111 9.19 2.42 -3.07
N PHE A 112 9.79 3.32 -2.32
CA PHE A 112 11.18 3.68 -2.39
C PHE A 112 11.66 3.97 -0.98
N ALA A 113 12.64 3.20 -0.50
CA ALA A 113 13.18 3.36 0.83
C ALA A 113 14.70 3.20 0.83
N MET A 114 15.37 3.99 1.69
CA MET A 114 16.81 3.91 1.89
C MET A 114 17.13 3.89 3.38
N THR A 115 18.22 3.21 3.73
CA THR A 115 18.73 3.18 5.11
C THR A 115 20.23 3.38 5.16
N PHE A 116 20.67 4.14 6.17
CA PHE A 116 22.06 4.53 6.37
C PHE A 116 22.51 4.21 7.79
N PRO A 117 23.80 3.83 7.99
CA PRO A 117 24.38 3.72 9.33
C PRO A 117 24.62 5.13 9.90
N ILE A 118 24.30 5.33 11.19
CA ILE A 118 24.73 6.51 11.94
C ILE A 118 25.93 6.12 12.82
N TRP A 119 25.75 5.07 13.60
CA TRP A 119 26.74 4.53 14.52
C TRP A 119 26.59 3.01 14.61
N ARG A 120 27.46 2.32 15.35
CA ARG A 120 27.49 0.85 15.46
C ARG A 120 26.14 0.20 15.78
N SER A 121 25.31 0.86 16.57
CA SER A 121 23.99 0.36 17.02
C SER A 121 22.82 1.24 16.60
N SER A 122 23.04 2.24 15.76
CA SER A 122 22.01 3.17 15.30
C SER A 122 22.02 3.33 13.79
N ALA A 123 20.84 3.58 13.24
CA ALA A 123 20.63 3.73 11.83
C ALA A 123 19.50 4.71 11.54
N PHE A 124 19.52 5.23 10.33
CA PHE A 124 18.58 6.18 9.79
C PHE A 124 17.90 5.58 8.57
N MET A 125 16.64 5.95 8.36
CA MET A 125 15.88 5.56 7.17
C MET A 125 15.11 6.74 6.61
N VAL A 126 14.90 6.73 5.31
CA VAL A 126 14.06 7.67 4.58
C VAL A 126 13.34 6.93 3.47
N GLY A 127 12.12 7.34 3.16
CA GLY A 127 11.39 6.73 2.05
C GLY A 127 10.12 7.50 1.70
N ILE A 128 9.53 7.05 0.61
CA ILE A 128 8.25 7.52 0.12
C ILE A 128 7.44 6.33 -0.38
N THR A 129 6.16 6.26 0.04
CA THR A 129 5.25 5.18 -0.38
C THR A 129 3.85 5.74 -0.56
N PRO A 130 3.00 5.14 -1.42
CA PRO A 130 1.58 5.46 -1.44
C PRO A 130 0.94 5.02 -0.11
N TYR A 131 0.07 5.87 0.42
CA TYR A 131 -0.71 5.60 1.63
C TYR A 131 -2.14 5.17 1.29
N SER A 132 -2.80 5.90 0.38
CA SER A 132 -4.12 5.52 -0.14
C SER A 132 -4.30 6.00 -1.57
N ASP A 133 -5.14 5.30 -2.29
CA ASP A 133 -5.40 5.54 -3.70
C ASP A 133 -6.89 5.62 -3.98
N VAL A 134 -7.28 6.58 -4.82
CA VAL A 134 -8.61 6.68 -5.42
C VAL A 134 -8.47 6.35 -6.91
N GLY A 135 -9.25 5.39 -7.38
CA GLY A 135 -9.29 5.03 -8.79
C GLY A 135 -10.58 4.27 -9.08
N TYR A 136 -11.51 4.88 -9.75
CA TYR A 136 -12.73 4.27 -10.24
C TYR A 136 -13.25 5.03 -11.45
N ASP A 137 -13.95 4.31 -12.31
CA ASP A 137 -14.62 4.85 -13.48
C ASP A 137 -15.81 3.92 -13.80
N PHE A 138 -17.01 4.44 -13.68
CA PHE A 138 -18.21 3.71 -13.99
C PHE A 138 -19.29 4.62 -14.54
N SER A 139 -20.01 4.08 -15.51
CA SER A 139 -21.16 4.72 -16.12
C SER A 139 -22.43 3.97 -15.76
N SER A 140 -23.51 4.69 -15.57
CA SER A 140 -24.84 4.14 -15.37
C SER A 140 -25.86 4.97 -16.13
N ILE A 141 -26.94 4.31 -16.54
CA ILE A 141 -28.04 4.96 -17.26
C ILE A 141 -29.25 5.01 -16.32
N GLU A 142 -30.00 6.14 -16.36
CA GLU A 142 -31.26 6.26 -15.65
C GLU A 142 -32.25 5.16 -16.12
N LYS A 143 -32.89 4.53 -15.16
CA LYS A 143 -33.82 3.43 -15.42
C LYS A 143 -35.28 3.76 -15.06
N ASN A 144 -35.52 4.91 -14.41
CA ASN A 144 -36.85 5.32 -14.02
C ASN A 144 -37.64 5.79 -15.25
N PRO A 145 -38.74 5.08 -15.65
CA PRO A 145 -39.53 5.42 -16.83
C PRO A 145 -40.13 6.82 -16.75
N ASP A 146 -40.50 7.28 -15.54
CA ASP A 146 -41.11 8.59 -15.35
C ASP A 146 -40.15 9.75 -15.61
N ILE A 147 -38.86 9.51 -15.33
CA ILE A 147 -37.80 10.47 -15.61
C ILE A 147 -37.47 10.43 -17.11
N ILE A 148 -37.19 9.24 -17.66
CA ILE A 148 -36.83 9.06 -19.07
C ILE A 148 -37.92 9.57 -20.00
N GLY A 149 -39.20 9.36 -19.66
CA GLY A 149 -40.33 9.83 -20.46
C GLY A 149 -40.45 11.36 -20.58
N ASN A 150 -39.85 12.09 -19.63
CA ASN A 150 -39.88 13.55 -19.62
C ASN A 150 -38.56 14.18 -20.13
N THR A 151 -37.42 13.51 -19.96
CA THR A 151 -36.09 14.10 -20.17
C THR A 151 -35.24 13.38 -21.23
N GLY A 152 -35.76 12.27 -21.80
CA GLY A 152 -34.93 11.37 -22.61
C GLY A 152 -33.95 10.55 -21.77
N ASN A 153 -33.01 9.90 -22.42
CA ASN A 153 -31.98 9.10 -21.74
C ASN A 153 -30.99 10.00 -20.98
N ILE A 154 -30.67 9.59 -19.75
CA ILE A 154 -29.70 10.28 -18.91
C ILE A 154 -28.58 9.28 -18.58
N SER A 155 -27.32 9.68 -18.77
CA SER A 155 -26.16 8.94 -18.31
C SER A 155 -25.47 9.64 -17.13
N TYR A 156 -25.01 8.84 -16.19
CA TYR A 156 -24.23 9.26 -15.04
C TYR A 156 -22.84 8.64 -15.18
N ASP A 157 -21.83 9.48 -15.42
CA ASP A 157 -20.45 9.06 -15.53
C ASP A 157 -19.70 9.52 -14.29
N SER A 158 -19.32 8.57 -13.43
CA SER A 158 -18.62 8.85 -12.16
C SER A 158 -17.22 8.31 -12.21
N TYR A 159 -16.24 9.19 -12.03
CA TYR A 159 -14.83 8.81 -11.99
C TYR A 159 -14.10 9.52 -10.86
N GLY A 160 -13.07 8.87 -10.35
CA GLY A 160 -12.20 9.43 -9.34
C GLY A 160 -10.76 9.02 -9.57
N THR A 161 -9.85 9.91 -9.24
CA THR A 161 -8.42 9.68 -9.37
C THR A 161 -7.66 10.38 -8.26
N GLY A 162 -6.41 9.99 -8.08
CA GLY A 162 -5.51 10.62 -7.15
C GLY A 162 -5.02 9.68 -6.06
N SER A 163 -3.96 10.11 -5.38
CA SER A 163 -3.28 9.34 -4.36
C SER A 163 -2.82 10.22 -3.22
N ILE A 164 -2.83 9.68 -2.02
CA ILE A 164 -2.15 10.24 -0.87
C ILE A 164 -0.85 9.46 -0.68
N TYR A 165 0.25 10.17 -0.66
CA TYR A 165 1.57 9.63 -0.39
C TYR A 165 1.99 9.91 1.05
N GLN A 166 2.86 9.06 1.57
CA GLN A 166 3.58 9.29 2.81
C GLN A 166 5.09 9.34 2.54
N ALA A 167 5.72 10.45 2.87
CA ALA A 167 7.16 10.56 2.95
C ALA A 167 7.56 10.42 4.43
N PHE A 168 8.55 9.61 4.71
CA PHE A 168 8.97 9.34 6.08
C PHE A 168 10.46 9.47 6.28
N VAL A 169 10.83 9.86 7.48
CA VAL A 169 12.19 9.93 7.97
C VAL A 169 12.24 9.36 9.38
N GLY A 170 13.10 8.40 9.62
CA GLY A 170 13.16 7.72 10.90
C GLY A 170 14.57 7.33 11.32
N ALA A 171 14.72 7.10 12.59
CA ALA A 171 15.96 6.60 13.17
C ALA A 171 15.67 5.58 14.27
N GLY A 172 16.64 4.69 14.49
CA GLY A 172 16.56 3.70 15.55
C GLY A 172 17.89 3.49 16.23
N VAL A 173 17.82 2.97 17.44
CA VAL A 173 18.99 2.62 18.26
C VAL A 173 18.74 1.30 18.99
N THR A 174 19.78 0.46 19.06
CA THR A 174 19.72 -0.81 19.80
C THR A 174 20.57 -0.73 21.05
N PHE A 175 19.96 -1.05 22.18
CA PHE A 175 20.57 -1.15 23.49
C PHE A 175 20.85 -2.61 23.85
N TRP A 176 21.99 -2.87 24.50
CA TRP A 176 22.40 -4.19 25.01
C TRP A 176 22.28 -5.32 23.97
N LYS A 177 22.34 -4.99 22.68
CA LYS A 177 22.17 -5.93 21.54
C LYS A 177 20.83 -6.68 21.51
N ARG A 178 19.84 -6.26 22.29
CA ARG A 178 18.54 -6.95 22.43
C ARG A 178 17.34 -6.04 22.29
N LEU A 179 17.37 -4.86 22.89
CA LEU A 179 16.29 -3.90 22.87
C LEU A 179 16.56 -2.83 21.82
N SER A 180 15.66 -2.69 20.88
CA SER A 180 15.71 -1.67 19.83
C SER A 180 14.54 -0.74 19.94
N LEU A 181 14.81 0.55 19.88
CA LEU A 181 13.82 1.62 19.87
C LEU A 181 13.99 2.40 18.55
N GLY A 182 12.89 2.85 18.00
CA GLY A 182 12.88 3.69 16.81
C GLY A 182 11.76 4.70 16.84
N ALA A 183 12.01 5.80 16.16
CA ALA A 183 11.02 6.85 15.93
C ALA A 183 11.07 7.28 14.47
N GLU A 184 9.93 7.66 13.93
CA GLU A 184 9.74 8.05 12.54
C GLU A 184 8.78 9.23 12.49
N ALA A 185 9.12 10.25 11.73
CA ALA A 185 8.24 11.34 11.34
C ALA A 185 7.69 11.05 9.94
N ILE A 186 6.38 11.15 9.77
CA ILE A 186 5.68 10.86 8.52
C ILE A 186 4.98 12.13 8.07
N TYR A 187 5.16 12.50 6.80
CA TYR A 187 4.46 13.58 6.13
C TYR A 187 3.52 13.02 5.08
N TYR A 188 2.22 13.20 5.29
CA TYR A 188 1.18 12.86 4.31
C TYR A 188 0.94 14.04 3.38
N PHE A 189 0.79 13.76 2.08
CA PHE A 189 0.44 14.75 1.07
C PHE A 189 -0.20 14.09 -0.15
N GLY A 190 -1.11 14.80 -0.81
CA GLY A 190 -1.74 14.32 -2.03
C GLY A 190 -3.03 15.03 -2.36
N ASN A 191 -3.55 14.73 -3.54
CA ASN A 191 -4.82 15.24 -4.03
C ASN A 191 -5.71 14.07 -4.44
N LEU A 192 -7.02 14.22 -4.19
CA LEU A 192 -8.03 13.25 -4.58
C LEU A 192 -9.15 14.00 -5.32
N ASP A 193 -9.46 13.54 -6.53
CA ASP A 193 -10.51 14.11 -7.37
C ASP A 193 -11.64 13.11 -7.54
N LYS A 194 -12.86 13.55 -7.28
CA LYS A 194 -14.08 12.74 -7.40
C LYS A 194 -15.11 13.54 -8.19
N ILE A 195 -15.45 13.09 -9.38
CA ILE A 195 -16.24 13.83 -10.33
C ILE A 195 -17.40 12.95 -10.82
N THR A 196 -18.57 13.54 -10.97
CA THR A 196 -19.74 12.91 -11.57
C THR A 196 -20.33 13.84 -12.62
N ASN A 197 -20.43 13.35 -13.84
CA ASN A 197 -21.09 14.01 -14.96
C ASN A 197 -22.48 13.43 -15.11
N VAL A 198 -23.47 14.30 -15.26
CA VAL A 198 -24.84 13.93 -15.62
C VAL A 198 -25.09 14.47 -17.01
N ASN A 199 -25.20 13.57 -17.99
CA ASN A 199 -25.36 13.90 -19.38
C ASN A 199 -26.77 13.56 -19.84
N PHE A 200 -27.44 14.53 -20.45
CA PHE A 200 -28.77 14.36 -21.08
C PHE A 200 -28.56 14.15 -22.58
N GLU A 201 -29.29 13.18 -23.15
CA GLU A 201 -29.29 12.96 -24.60
C GLU A 201 -30.02 14.09 -25.32
N ASP A 202 -31.07 14.64 -24.69
CA ASP A 202 -31.82 15.80 -25.21
C ASP A 202 -31.04 17.09 -24.89
N GLU A 203 -30.57 17.77 -25.92
CA GLU A 203 -29.80 19.03 -25.84
C GLU A 203 -30.57 20.20 -25.23
N SER A 204 -31.92 20.08 -25.07
CA SER A 204 -32.74 21.08 -24.37
C SER A 204 -32.46 21.09 -22.86
N TYR A 205 -31.90 20.05 -22.31
CA TYR A 205 -31.49 19.98 -20.91
C TYR A 205 -30.00 20.30 -20.74
N ARG A 206 -29.69 20.94 -19.61
CA ARG A 206 -28.28 21.27 -19.26
C ARG A 206 -27.62 20.06 -18.63
N SER A 207 -26.59 19.54 -19.24
CA SER A 207 -25.70 18.57 -18.60
C SER A 207 -25.02 19.18 -17.36
N MET A 208 -24.77 18.36 -16.35
CA MET A 208 -24.22 18.82 -15.08
C MET A 208 -22.92 18.10 -14.77
N ASN A 209 -21.92 18.87 -14.37
CA ASN A 209 -20.67 18.37 -13.82
C ASN A 209 -20.62 18.74 -12.34
N ALA A 210 -20.50 17.74 -11.47
CA ALA A 210 -20.41 17.93 -10.03
C ALA A 210 -19.22 17.15 -9.48
N GLY A 211 -18.48 17.74 -8.57
CA GLY A 211 -17.34 17.03 -8.01
C GLY A 211 -16.79 17.67 -6.73
N SER A 212 -15.80 16.99 -6.21
CA SER A 212 -14.98 17.47 -5.11
C SER A 212 -13.51 17.17 -5.37
N GLU A 213 -12.68 18.19 -5.21
CA GLU A 213 -11.22 18.11 -5.23
C GLU A 213 -10.72 18.28 -3.80
N LEU A 214 -9.96 17.30 -3.34
CA LEU A 214 -9.44 17.24 -1.98
C LEU A 214 -7.92 17.36 -2.03
N SER A 215 -7.38 18.42 -1.43
CA SER A 215 -5.94 18.57 -1.22
C SER A 215 -5.62 18.34 0.24
N LEU A 216 -4.80 17.33 0.53
CA LEU A 216 -4.54 16.81 1.86
C LEU A 216 -3.07 16.93 2.22
N ARG A 217 -2.80 17.34 3.46
CA ARG A 217 -1.46 17.28 4.05
C ARG A 217 -1.55 17.08 5.56
N GLY A 218 -0.60 16.34 6.12
CA GLY A 218 -0.53 16.12 7.57
C GLY A 218 0.83 15.62 8.00
N VAL A 219 1.14 15.77 9.28
CA VAL A 219 2.39 15.27 9.86
C VAL A 219 2.04 14.42 11.07
N THR A 220 2.65 13.26 11.17
CA THR A 220 2.50 12.37 12.33
C THR A 220 3.82 11.73 12.74
N GLY A 221 3.83 11.12 13.93
CA GLY A 221 4.93 10.34 14.45
C GLY A 221 4.56 8.86 14.58
N LYS A 222 5.51 7.98 14.28
CA LYS A 222 5.41 6.54 14.52
C LYS A 222 6.57 6.10 15.38
N PHE A 223 6.28 5.37 16.43
CA PHE A 223 7.25 4.83 17.37
C PHE A 223 7.28 3.32 17.26
N GLY A 224 8.46 2.75 17.42
CA GLY A 224 8.68 1.32 17.33
C GLY A 224 9.56 0.79 18.45
N LEU A 225 9.25 -0.42 18.86
CA LEU A 225 10.02 -1.18 19.84
C LEU A 225 10.18 -2.60 19.34
N GLN A 226 11.36 -3.17 19.50
CA GLN A 226 11.63 -4.60 19.28
C GLN A 226 12.56 -5.14 20.38
N TYR A 227 12.22 -6.31 20.90
CA TYR A 227 13.05 -7.03 21.85
C TYR A 227 13.38 -8.42 21.33
N GLU A 228 14.67 -8.72 21.20
CA GLU A 228 15.18 -10.00 20.73
C GLU A 228 15.71 -10.85 21.88
N GLN A 229 15.12 -12.03 22.08
CA GLN A 229 15.52 -13.01 23.08
C GLN A 229 16.01 -14.29 22.40
N LYS A 230 17.24 -14.70 22.69
CA LYS A 230 17.75 -16.03 22.29
C LYS A 230 17.09 -17.10 23.17
N LEU A 231 16.48 -18.09 22.54
CA LEU A 231 15.81 -19.20 23.21
C LEU A 231 16.73 -20.42 23.40
N GLY A 232 17.74 -20.57 22.53
CA GLY A 232 18.72 -21.66 22.57
C GLY A 232 19.16 -22.06 21.15
N GLY A 233 20.36 -22.60 21.03
CA GLY A 233 20.96 -22.95 19.74
C GLY A 233 20.98 -21.74 18.78
N LYS A 234 20.39 -21.91 17.60
CA LYS A 234 20.27 -20.84 16.59
C LYS A 234 18.91 -20.11 16.65
N VAL A 235 18.00 -20.47 17.59
CA VAL A 235 16.64 -19.93 17.63
C VAL A 235 16.57 -18.67 18.47
N SER A 236 15.97 -17.63 17.92
CA SER A 236 15.63 -16.37 18.61
C SER A 236 14.15 -16.06 18.46
N MET A 237 13.57 -15.48 19.49
CA MET A 237 12.23 -14.91 19.49
C MET A 237 12.36 -13.37 19.51
N ILE A 238 11.56 -12.71 18.71
CA ILE A 238 11.48 -11.25 18.67
C ILE A 238 10.04 -10.85 18.94
N VAL A 239 9.86 -9.93 19.86
CA VAL A 239 8.58 -9.27 20.11
C VAL A 239 8.70 -7.84 19.64
N GLY A 240 7.75 -7.37 18.86
CA GLY A 240 7.69 -6.03 18.32
C GLY A 240 6.39 -5.32 18.70
N ALA A 241 6.47 -4.02 18.85
CA ALA A 241 5.33 -3.13 19.00
C ALA A 241 5.55 -1.85 18.21
N THR A 242 4.45 -1.29 17.68
CA THR A 242 4.43 0.00 16.97
C THR A 242 3.26 0.82 17.44
N TYR A 243 3.45 2.12 17.49
CA TYR A 243 2.39 3.09 17.74
C TYR A 243 2.55 4.25 16.76
N LYS A 244 1.54 4.49 15.92
CA LYS A 244 1.44 5.63 15.03
C LYS A 244 0.38 6.58 15.57
N MET A 245 0.77 7.82 15.80
CA MET A 245 -0.12 8.84 16.35
C MET A 245 -1.16 9.25 15.29
N GLY A 246 -2.38 9.45 15.72
CA GLY A 246 -3.38 10.09 14.87
C GLY A 246 -3.04 11.55 14.59
N THR A 247 -3.44 12.06 13.45
CA THR A 247 -3.15 13.45 13.07
C THR A 247 -4.32 14.12 12.39
N ASP A 248 -4.52 15.40 12.73
CA ASP A 248 -5.51 16.24 12.06
C ASP A 248 -4.99 16.63 10.69
N MET A 249 -5.82 16.41 9.67
CA MET A 249 -5.47 16.70 8.29
C MET A 249 -5.72 18.19 8.00
N LYS A 250 -4.75 18.79 7.31
CA LYS A 250 -4.81 20.17 6.80
C LYS A 250 -5.01 20.14 5.30
N GLY A 251 -5.55 21.22 4.74
CA GLY A 251 -5.78 21.35 3.32
C GLY A 251 -7.16 21.86 3.02
N TYR A 252 -7.62 21.62 1.81
CA TYR A 252 -8.86 22.19 1.28
C TYR A 252 -9.70 21.11 0.61
N SER A 253 -11.03 21.27 0.75
CA SER A 253 -12.05 20.55 -0.02
C SER A 253 -12.75 21.57 -0.89
N THR A 254 -12.55 21.48 -2.20
CA THR A 254 -13.25 22.28 -3.21
C THR A 254 -14.44 21.47 -3.71
N ASN A 255 -15.64 21.98 -3.50
CA ASN A 255 -16.86 21.35 -4.01
C ASN A 255 -17.47 22.23 -5.08
N PHE A 256 -17.76 21.67 -6.24
CA PHE A 256 -18.29 22.40 -7.37
C PHE A 256 -19.47 21.71 -8.04
N ARG A 257 -20.32 22.51 -8.68
CA ARG A 257 -21.37 22.08 -9.61
C ARG A 257 -21.44 23.08 -10.73
N TYR A 258 -21.31 22.60 -11.96
CA TYR A 258 -21.44 23.39 -13.18
C TYR A 258 -22.59 22.81 -14.01
N ALA A 259 -23.43 23.68 -14.55
CA ALA A 259 -24.33 23.29 -15.60
C ALA A 259 -23.71 23.68 -16.96
N ASN A 260 -23.71 22.77 -17.91
CA ASN A 260 -23.15 22.98 -19.23
C ASN A 260 -24.28 22.94 -20.29
N MET A 261 -24.34 23.97 -21.11
CA MET A 261 -25.27 24.03 -22.23
C MET A 261 -24.54 24.63 -23.45
N ALA A 262 -24.52 23.88 -24.55
CA ALA A 262 -23.87 24.29 -25.80
C ALA A 262 -22.41 24.77 -25.61
N GLY A 263 -21.66 24.11 -24.74
CA GLY A 263 -20.25 24.43 -24.46
C GLY A 263 -20.01 25.61 -23.50
N VAL A 264 -21.06 26.23 -22.98
CA VAL A 264 -20.95 27.30 -21.98
C VAL A 264 -21.23 26.71 -20.59
N ALA A 265 -20.24 26.74 -19.70
CA ALA A 265 -20.37 26.31 -18.32
C ALA A 265 -20.92 27.47 -17.47
N ASP A 266 -22.00 27.19 -16.73
CA ASP A 266 -22.59 28.08 -15.74
C ASP A 266 -22.35 27.53 -14.35
N THR A 267 -21.77 28.32 -13.45
CA THR A 267 -21.43 27.91 -12.11
C THR A 267 -22.65 27.93 -11.21
N LEU A 268 -23.17 26.76 -10.86
CA LEU A 268 -24.29 26.62 -9.93
C LEU A 268 -23.85 26.68 -8.47
N LYS A 269 -22.73 26.10 -8.15
CA LYS A 269 -22.14 26.11 -6.82
C LYS A 269 -20.61 25.97 -6.89
N TYR A 270 -19.94 26.79 -6.12
CA TYR A 270 -18.51 26.65 -5.88
C TYR A 270 -18.23 27.00 -4.42
N SER A 271 -17.61 26.08 -3.69
CA SER A 271 -17.23 26.32 -2.30
C SER A 271 -15.87 25.69 -2.01
N VAL A 272 -15.04 26.41 -1.26
CA VAL A 272 -13.76 25.94 -0.78
C VAL A 272 -13.82 25.94 0.75
N ASP A 273 -13.70 24.75 1.34
CA ASP A 273 -13.72 24.56 2.78
C ASP A 273 -12.37 24.03 3.26
N THR A 274 -11.92 24.48 4.43
CA THR A 274 -10.70 23.93 5.04
C THR A 274 -11.01 22.62 5.76
N LEU A 275 -10.18 21.59 5.56
CA LEU A 275 -10.34 20.30 6.23
C LEU A 275 -10.26 20.38 7.76
N ALA A 276 -9.50 21.33 8.27
CA ALA A 276 -9.42 21.59 9.70
C ALA A 276 -10.78 21.99 10.33
N LYS A 277 -11.62 22.74 9.59
CA LYS A 277 -12.99 23.07 10.04
C LYS A 277 -13.93 21.86 9.99
N GLN A 278 -13.64 20.90 9.13
CA GLN A 278 -14.42 19.67 9.01
C GLN A 278 -14.03 18.61 10.04
N GLY A 279 -12.99 18.84 10.83
CA GLY A 279 -12.52 17.93 11.87
C GLY A 279 -11.96 16.61 11.32
N MET A 280 -11.43 16.63 10.09
CA MET A 280 -10.87 15.43 9.47
C MET A 280 -9.56 15.02 10.13
N ARG A 281 -9.51 13.76 10.57
CA ARG A 281 -8.38 13.19 11.28
C ARG A 281 -8.04 11.78 10.76
N PHE A 282 -6.75 11.48 10.63
CA PHE A 282 -6.26 10.12 10.50
C PHE A 282 -6.15 9.47 11.87
N ALA A 283 -6.55 8.22 11.95
CA ALA A 283 -6.64 7.48 13.19
C ALA A 283 -5.27 7.12 13.78
N ASP A 284 -5.24 6.93 15.10
CA ASP A 284 -4.14 6.27 15.78
C ASP A 284 -4.08 4.81 15.36
N GLU A 285 -2.87 4.24 15.28
CA GLU A 285 -2.66 2.84 14.98
C GLU A 285 -1.72 2.20 15.99
N ILE A 286 -2.14 1.06 16.51
CA ILE A 286 -1.33 0.20 17.40
C ILE A 286 -1.06 -1.10 16.67
N GLY A 287 0.19 -1.52 16.63
CA GLY A 287 0.63 -2.80 16.08
C GLY A 287 1.43 -3.60 17.09
N VAL A 288 1.20 -4.90 17.13
CA VAL A 288 2.01 -5.86 17.90
C VAL A 288 2.37 -7.05 17.02
N GLY A 289 3.55 -7.61 17.25
CA GLY A 289 4.05 -8.73 16.47
C GLY A 289 4.94 -9.65 17.29
N ILE A 290 4.96 -10.90 16.90
CA ILE A 290 5.89 -11.91 17.42
C ILE A 290 6.52 -12.65 16.25
N SER A 291 7.84 -12.81 16.28
CA SER A 291 8.61 -13.53 15.28
C SER A 291 9.52 -14.57 15.93
N LEU A 292 9.60 -15.73 15.31
CA LEU A 292 10.58 -16.76 15.61
C LEU A 292 11.51 -16.89 14.42
N LYS A 293 12.81 -16.89 14.65
CA LYS A 293 13.81 -17.10 13.59
C LYS A 293 14.82 -18.17 14.00
N GLY A 294 15.17 -19.05 13.07
CA GLY A 294 16.23 -20.04 13.22
C GLY A 294 17.50 -19.60 12.46
N GLY A 295 18.32 -18.80 13.14
CA GLY A 295 19.50 -18.19 12.52
C GLY A 295 19.13 -17.27 11.36
N GLU A 296 19.63 -17.58 10.17
CA GLU A 296 19.29 -16.91 8.92
C GLU A 296 18.52 -17.84 7.96
N ASP A 297 18.18 -19.05 8.40
CA ASP A 297 17.67 -20.10 7.53
C ASP A 297 16.16 -20.05 7.41
N TRP A 298 15.46 -19.70 8.49
CA TRP A 298 14.00 -19.56 8.47
C TRP A 298 13.51 -18.51 9.47
N SER A 299 12.35 -17.96 9.17
CA SER A 299 11.60 -17.09 10.10
C SER A 299 10.10 -17.28 9.94
N ALA A 300 9.39 -17.14 11.04
CA ALA A 300 7.92 -17.10 11.06
C ALA A 300 7.48 -15.91 11.90
N GLU A 301 6.47 -15.17 11.45
CA GLU A 301 5.98 -13.97 12.13
C GLU A 301 4.46 -13.91 12.11
N PHE A 302 3.89 -13.40 13.20
CA PHE A 302 2.49 -13.06 13.32
C PHE A 302 2.35 -11.62 13.79
N ASN A 303 1.48 -10.85 13.13
CA ASN A 303 1.19 -9.45 13.46
C ASN A 303 -0.31 -9.23 13.64
N TYR A 304 -0.62 -8.35 14.58
CA TYR A 304 -1.92 -7.77 14.77
C TYR A 304 -1.80 -6.24 14.76
N THR A 305 -2.65 -5.58 13.98
CA THR A 305 -2.77 -4.11 13.99
C THR A 305 -4.20 -3.68 14.21
N ARG A 306 -4.38 -2.53 14.86
CA ARG A 306 -5.69 -1.94 15.12
C ARG A 306 -5.62 -0.43 15.00
N SER A 307 -6.62 0.15 14.31
CA SER A 307 -6.75 1.59 14.09
C SER A 307 -8.21 2.01 14.25
N ASP A 308 -8.48 3.05 15.04
CA ASP A 308 -9.84 3.49 15.35
C ASP A 308 -10.22 4.75 14.57
N TRP A 309 -11.01 4.58 13.51
CA TRP A 309 -11.42 5.63 12.59
C TRP A 309 -12.78 6.25 12.91
N ARG A 310 -13.45 5.83 13.98
CA ARG A 310 -14.81 6.29 14.31
C ARG A 310 -14.91 7.81 14.52
N ASN A 311 -13.81 8.44 14.93
CA ASN A 311 -13.72 9.88 15.15
C ASN A 311 -12.91 10.59 14.05
N SER A 312 -12.87 10.02 12.84
CA SER A 312 -12.09 10.58 11.72
C SER A 312 -12.76 11.77 11.03
N GLY A 313 -14.07 11.98 11.26
CA GLY A 313 -14.84 13.03 10.59
C GLY A 313 -15.13 12.76 9.10
N MET A 314 -14.66 11.64 8.54
CA MET A 314 -14.81 11.36 7.10
C MET A 314 -16.23 11.04 6.67
N ASP A 315 -17.05 10.53 7.57
CA ASP A 315 -18.46 10.17 7.31
C ASP A 315 -19.38 11.39 7.24
N THR A 316 -18.95 12.54 7.73
CA THR A 316 -19.69 13.80 7.73
C THR A 316 -19.06 14.88 6.84
N ALA A 317 -17.76 14.75 6.52
CA ALA A 317 -17.04 15.76 5.77
C ALA A 317 -17.46 15.80 4.29
N PRO A 318 -17.80 16.97 3.74
CA PRO A 318 -18.08 17.13 2.32
C PRO A 318 -16.92 16.66 1.44
N GLY A 319 -17.22 15.92 0.37
CA GLY A 319 -16.24 15.34 -0.55
C GLY A 319 -15.68 13.98 -0.13
N PHE A 320 -15.97 13.51 1.09
CA PHE A 320 -15.61 12.18 1.57
C PHE A 320 -16.81 11.24 1.61
N ALA A 321 -17.97 11.75 2.05
CA ALA A 321 -19.23 11.02 1.94
C ALA A 321 -19.74 11.07 0.49
N VAL A 322 -20.11 9.92 -0.03
CA VAL A 322 -20.67 9.82 -1.38
C VAL A 322 -22.13 10.26 -1.37
N SER A 323 -22.53 11.07 -2.34
CA SER A 323 -23.92 11.33 -2.64
C SER A 323 -24.49 10.11 -3.38
N GLY A 324 -25.19 9.23 -2.68
CA GLY A 324 -25.78 8.01 -3.23
C GLY A 324 -26.62 7.30 -2.18
N SER A 325 -27.21 6.15 -2.54
CA SER A 325 -28.08 5.37 -1.65
C SER A 325 -27.33 4.64 -0.53
N SER A 326 -26.02 4.44 -0.65
CA SER A 326 -25.24 3.68 0.33
C SER A 326 -24.76 4.56 1.48
N LYS A 327 -25.06 4.13 2.70
CA LYS A 327 -24.63 4.81 3.92
C LYS A 327 -23.19 4.42 4.26
N PHE A 328 -22.26 5.36 4.09
CA PHE A 328 -20.88 5.24 4.51
C PHE A 328 -20.72 5.66 5.99
N THR A 329 -20.04 4.82 6.79
CA THR A 329 -19.70 5.11 8.18
C THR A 329 -18.31 4.59 8.51
N THR A 330 -17.53 5.35 9.27
CA THR A 330 -16.20 4.93 9.70
C THR A 330 -16.27 3.99 10.91
N THR A 331 -15.29 3.10 11.04
CA THR A 331 -15.26 2.05 12.06
C THR A 331 -13.83 1.75 12.52
N VAL A 332 -13.69 0.76 13.38
CA VAL A 332 -12.38 0.23 13.76
C VAL A 332 -11.87 -0.67 12.64
N SER A 333 -10.65 -0.41 12.18
CA SER A 333 -9.89 -1.27 11.28
C SER A 333 -9.02 -2.23 12.09
N THR A 334 -9.00 -3.50 11.72
CA THR A 334 -8.13 -4.52 12.32
C THR A 334 -7.48 -5.37 11.25
N SER A 335 -6.26 -5.80 11.50
CA SER A 335 -5.51 -6.64 10.57
C SER A 335 -4.81 -7.78 11.31
N TYR A 336 -4.93 -8.99 10.78
CA TYR A 336 -4.25 -10.20 11.24
C TYR A 336 -3.39 -10.72 10.10
N ARG A 337 -2.11 -10.86 10.33
CA ARG A 337 -1.15 -11.26 9.30
C ARG A 337 -0.19 -12.30 9.82
N ALA A 338 0.10 -13.31 9.01
CA ALA A 338 1.11 -14.31 9.32
C ALA A 338 1.98 -14.56 8.10
N GLY A 339 3.27 -14.73 8.32
CA GLY A 339 4.25 -14.96 7.27
C GLY A 339 5.32 -15.96 7.68
N PHE A 340 5.86 -16.64 6.68
CA PHE A 340 6.94 -17.61 6.83
C PHE A 340 7.96 -17.43 5.71
N GLU A 341 9.25 -17.47 6.08
CA GLU A 341 10.38 -17.46 5.16
C GLU A 341 11.24 -18.68 5.42
N ILE A 342 11.77 -19.28 4.35
CA ILE A 342 12.80 -20.32 4.40
C ILE A 342 13.84 -20.11 3.31
N VAL A 343 15.10 -20.34 3.66
CA VAL A 343 16.22 -20.40 2.73
C VAL A 343 16.91 -21.74 2.95
N PRO A 344 16.81 -22.67 2.01
CA PRO A 344 17.30 -24.04 2.20
C PRO A 344 18.78 -24.14 2.56
N ASP A 345 19.65 -23.47 1.82
CA ASP A 345 21.09 -23.35 2.13
C ASP A 345 21.67 -22.12 1.43
N ARG A 346 21.97 -21.09 2.21
CA ARG A 346 22.52 -19.82 1.69
C ARG A 346 23.91 -19.93 1.10
N ASN A 347 24.64 -20.97 1.48
CA ASN A 347 26.06 -21.15 1.10
C ASN A 347 26.22 -22.24 0.02
N ASP A 348 25.15 -22.79 -0.53
CA ASP A 348 25.23 -23.81 -1.58
C ASP A 348 25.80 -23.21 -2.87
N ILE A 349 27.06 -23.54 -3.15
CA ILE A 349 27.74 -23.09 -4.39
C ILE A 349 27.25 -23.84 -5.62
N ARG A 350 26.72 -25.07 -5.45
CA ARG A 350 26.35 -25.94 -6.56
C ARG A 350 24.95 -25.67 -7.08
N ARG A 351 23.99 -25.35 -6.19
CA ARG A 351 22.57 -25.22 -6.51
C ARG A 351 22.09 -23.81 -6.18
N TYR A 352 21.96 -22.98 -7.20
CA TYR A 352 21.52 -21.60 -7.05
C TYR A 352 20.17 -21.47 -6.31
N MET A 353 19.20 -22.36 -6.61
CA MET A 353 17.87 -22.33 -6.01
C MET A 353 17.88 -22.56 -4.49
N ASN A 354 18.89 -23.26 -3.95
CA ASN A 354 19.02 -23.44 -2.49
C ASN A 354 19.37 -22.13 -1.76
N ARG A 355 19.93 -21.15 -2.47
CA ARG A 355 20.28 -19.82 -1.94
C ARG A 355 19.12 -18.83 -2.00
N CYS A 356 18.07 -19.14 -2.78
CA CYS A 356 16.89 -18.30 -2.88
C CYS A 356 16.08 -18.32 -1.57
N ALA A 357 15.49 -17.17 -1.22
CA ALA A 357 14.57 -17.08 -0.10
C ALA A 357 13.12 -17.30 -0.60
N TYR A 358 12.46 -18.28 -0.04
CA TYR A 358 11.06 -18.61 -0.32
C TYR A 358 10.18 -18.10 0.78
N ARG A 359 9.06 -17.47 0.44
CA ARG A 359 8.13 -16.86 1.40
C ARG A 359 6.70 -17.25 1.09
N ALA A 360 5.92 -17.37 2.15
CA ALA A 360 4.48 -17.52 2.08
C ALA A 360 3.84 -16.72 3.22
N GLY A 361 2.63 -16.23 3.00
CA GLY A 361 1.91 -15.50 4.03
C GLY A 361 0.41 -15.51 3.80
N VAL A 362 -0.32 -15.15 4.86
CA VAL A 362 -1.76 -15.00 4.87
C VAL A 362 -2.12 -13.72 5.59
N TYR A 363 -3.22 -13.10 5.20
CA TYR A 363 -3.75 -11.92 5.87
C TYR A 363 -5.26 -11.90 5.87
N TYR A 364 -5.80 -11.23 6.89
CA TYR A 364 -7.20 -10.88 7.01
C TYR A 364 -7.29 -9.45 7.54
N ASP A 365 -7.82 -8.55 6.72
CA ASP A 365 -7.92 -7.12 7.00
C ASP A 365 -9.40 -6.70 7.03
N GLN A 366 -9.82 -6.01 8.08
CA GLN A 366 -11.09 -5.31 8.15
C GLN A 366 -10.88 -3.85 7.76
N SER A 367 -11.70 -3.37 6.83
CA SER A 367 -11.65 -1.98 6.38
C SER A 367 -11.98 -0.98 7.49
N TYR A 368 -11.52 0.25 7.34
CA TYR A 368 -11.79 1.36 8.25
C TYR A 368 -13.23 1.92 8.15
N TYR A 369 -14.05 1.38 7.24
CA TYR A 369 -15.43 1.81 7.01
C TYR A 369 -16.41 0.65 6.88
N LYS A 370 -17.69 0.98 7.01
CA LYS A 370 -18.84 0.13 6.75
C LYS A 370 -19.71 0.77 5.69
N LEU A 371 -20.32 -0.06 4.85
CA LEU A 371 -21.32 0.34 3.88
C LEU A 371 -22.65 -0.31 4.26
N ASP A 372 -23.69 0.50 4.46
CA ASP A 372 -25.02 0.05 4.90
C ASP A 372 -24.97 -0.87 6.13
N GLY A 373 -24.04 -0.55 7.08
CA GLY A 373 -23.83 -1.32 8.28
C GLY A 373 -22.93 -2.56 8.13
N HIS A 374 -22.54 -2.93 6.91
CA HIS A 374 -21.72 -4.10 6.63
C HIS A 374 -20.23 -3.76 6.46
N THR A 375 -19.37 -4.53 7.11
CA THR A 375 -17.90 -4.37 6.98
C THR A 375 -17.41 -4.90 5.65
N VAL A 376 -16.47 -4.16 5.05
CA VAL A 376 -15.75 -4.57 3.83
C VAL A 376 -14.43 -5.20 4.27
N ASN A 377 -14.36 -6.54 4.25
CA ASN A 377 -13.18 -7.27 4.69
C ASN A 377 -12.39 -7.77 3.49
N SER A 378 -11.08 -7.86 3.62
CA SER A 378 -10.20 -8.48 2.63
C SER A 378 -9.40 -9.62 3.24
N MET A 379 -9.15 -10.67 2.45
CA MET A 379 -8.31 -11.79 2.82
C MET A 379 -7.54 -12.29 1.62
N GLY A 380 -6.36 -12.84 1.86
CA GLY A 380 -5.56 -13.38 0.78
C GLY A 380 -4.37 -14.20 1.24
N LEU A 381 -3.72 -14.77 0.23
CA LEU A 381 -2.52 -15.57 0.34
C LEU A 381 -1.41 -14.88 -0.46
N THR A 382 -0.22 -14.86 0.10
CA THR A 382 0.96 -14.30 -0.56
C THR A 382 2.04 -15.36 -0.71
N PHE A 383 2.76 -15.31 -1.82
CA PHE A 383 3.92 -16.13 -2.07
C PHE A 383 5.02 -15.25 -2.64
N GLY A 384 6.26 -15.59 -2.39
CA GLY A 384 7.39 -14.86 -2.99
C GLY A 384 8.69 -15.62 -2.97
N ILE A 385 9.56 -15.18 -3.86
CA ILE A 385 10.93 -15.68 -3.99
C ILE A 385 11.86 -14.50 -4.16
N THR A 386 13.01 -14.53 -3.47
CA THR A 386 14.11 -13.59 -3.74
C THR A 386 15.29 -14.31 -4.32
N PHE A 387 15.73 -13.82 -5.45
CA PHE A 387 16.93 -14.26 -6.16
C PHE A 387 18.12 -13.43 -5.72
N PRO A 388 19.09 -13.98 -4.96
CA PRO A 388 20.26 -13.24 -4.56
C PRO A 388 21.16 -12.97 -5.78
N ILE A 389 21.60 -11.72 -5.93
CA ILE A 389 22.58 -11.30 -6.94
C ILE A 389 23.93 -11.17 -6.23
N GLU A 390 24.78 -12.20 -6.38
CA GLU A 390 26.11 -12.19 -5.80
C GLU A 390 27.15 -11.67 -6.79
N ASN A 391 27.98 -10.74 -6.34
CA ASN A 391 29.19 -10.32 -7.05
C ASN A 391 30.40 -11.01 -6.42
N GLU A 392 31.25 -11.60 -7.23
CA GLU A 392 32.43 -12.39 -6.81
C GLU A 392 33.39 -11.67 -5.84
N ASN A 393 33.31 -10.32 -5.78
CA ASN A 393 34.19 -9.50 -4.95
C ASN A 393 33.54 -9.00 -3.63
N SER A 394 32.40 -9.54 -3.21
CA SER A 394 31.67 -8.93 -2.09
C SER A 394 30.97 -9.93 -1.18
N TYR A 395 31.74 -10.50 -0.25
CA TYR A 395 31.27 -11.44 0.79
C TYR A 395 30.18 -10.88 1.78
N ARG A 396 29.77 -9.62 1.64
CA ARG A 396 28.85 -8.93 2.56
C ARG A 396 27.78 -8.10 1.86
N LYS A 397 27.59 -8.24 0.56
CA LYS A 397 26.55 -7.51 -0.19
C LYS A 397 25.37 -8.43 -0.45
N TYR A 398 24.18 -7.99 -0.08
CA TYR A 398 22.95 -8.78 -0.17
C TYR A 398 21.99 -8.16 -1.21
N ASN A 399 22.49 -8.01 -2.43
CA ASN A 399 21.65 -7.56 -3.53
C ASN A 399 20.68 -8.66 -3.95
N GLY A 400 19.50 -8.30 -4.38
CA GLY A 400 18.54 -9.30 -4.85
C GLY A 400 17.35 -8.70 -5.57
N VAL A 401 16.70 -9.54 -6.37
CA VAL A 401 15.41 -9.26 -6.99
C VAL A 401 14.38 -10.16 -6.33
N SER A 402 13.34 -9.54 -5.79
CA SER A 402 12.22 -10.22 -5.17
C SER A 402 11.02 -10.23 -6.11
N LEU A 403 10.44 -11.39 -6.32
CA LEU A 403 9.16 -11.56 -7.00
C LEU A 403 8.14 -12.06 -5.99
N GLY A 404 6.97 -11.42 -5.94
CA GLY A 404 5.87 -11.79 -5.07
C GLY A 404 4.56 -11.86 -5.82
N ILE A 405 3.65 -12.70 -5.36
CA ILE A 405 2.28 -12.79 -5.83
C ILE A 405 1.36 -12.70 -4.61
N ASP A 406 0.37 -11.82 -4.65
CA ASP A 406 -0.69 -11.70 -3.65
C ASP A 406 -2.04 -12.02 -4.32
N ILE A 407 -2.68 -13.10 -3.90
CA ILE A 407 -3.99 -13.51 -4.41
C ILE A 407 -5.00 -13.35 -3.29
N GLY A 408 -6.02 -12.53 -3.53
CA GLY A 408 -6.98 -12.23 -2.49
C GLY A 408 -8.37 -11.88 -2.99
N GLN A 409 -9.24 -11.67 -2.01
CA GLN A 409 -10.61 -11.23 -2.23
C GLN A 409 -10.98 -10.17 -1.21
N LYS A 410 -11.65 -9.11 -1.68
CA LYS A 410 -12.24 -8.06 -0.86
C LYS A 410 -13.75 -8.10 -1.04
N ALA A 411 -14.48 -8.03 0.07
CA ALA A 411 -15.93 -8.16 0.16
C ALA A 411 -16.49 -9.48 -0.44
N SER A 412 -17.80 -9.57 -0.47
CA SER A 412 -18.55 -10.67 -1.08
C SER A 412 -19.77 -10.09 -1.79
N THR A 413 -20.42 -10.86 -2.65
CA THR A 413 -21.66 -10.44 -3.32
C THR A 413 -22.89 -10.40 -2.40
N ARG A 414 -22.72 -10.74 -1.11
CA ARG A 414 -23.80 -10.61 -0.11
C ARG A 414 -24.02 -9.13 0.22
N ASN A 415 -25.23 -8.79 0.65
CA ASN A 415 -25.60 -7.43 1.09
C ASN A 415 -25.38 -6.36 0.01
N ASN A 416 -25.59 -6.71 -1.26
CA ASN A 416 -25.40 -5.83 -2.41
C ASN A 416 -23.99 -5.23 -2.56
N LEU A 417 -22.97 -5.88 -1.96
CA LEU A 417 -21.58 -5.45 -2.08
C LEU A 417 -20.96 -5.98 -3.39
N ILE A 418 -19.95 -5.29 -3.88
CA ILE A 418 -19.16 -5.67 -5.04
C ILE A 418 -18.03 -6.60 -4.57
N ARG A 419 -18.00 -7.83 -5.06
CA ARG A 419 -16.88 -8.73 -4.80
C ARG A 419 -15.69 -8.34 -5.69
N GLU A 420 -14.57 -8.00 -5.08
CA GLU A 420 -13.31 -7.76 -5.76
C GLU A 420 -12.38 -8.95 -5.53
N ARG A 421 -11.93 -9.61 -6.60
CA ARG A 421 -10.86 -10.60 -6.59
C ARG A 421 -9.65 -10.02 -7.27
N TYR A 422 -8.48 -10.25 -6.71
CA TYR A 422 -7.24 -9.69 -7.24
C TYR A 422 -6.10 -10.70 -7.24
N ALA A 423 -5.22 -10.52 -8.21
CA ALA A 423 -3.90 -11.13 -8.26
C ALA A 423 -2.89 -10.00 -8.50
N MET A 424 -2.10 -9.69 -7.48
CA MET A 424 -1.08 -8.64 -7.56
C MET A 424 0.28 -9.29 -7.72
N ILE A 425 1.04 -8.81 -8.71
CA ILE A 425 2.44 -9.20 -8.93
C ILE A 425 3.31 -8.08 -8.39
N VAL A 426 4.21 -8.42 -7.48
CA VAL A 426 5.12 -7.49 -6.83
C VAL A 426 6.54 -7.79 -7.26
N ILE A 427 7.27 -6.77 -7.69
CA ILE A 427 8.69 -6.87 -8.04
C ILE A 427 9.46 -5.88 -7.16
N GLY A 428 10.44 -6.37 -6.43
CA GLY A 428 11.30 -5.54 -5.57
C GLY A 428 12.76 -5.68 -5.91
N PHE A 429 13.47 -4.58 -5.90
CA PHE A 429 14.90 -4.50 -6.12
C PHE A 429 15.57 -4.07 -4.81
N ASN A 430 16.25 -5.01 -4.17
CA ASN A 430 17.01 -4.74 -2.96
C ASN A 430 18.49 -4.51 -3.30
N ILE A 431 18.98 -3.32 -3.00
CA ILE A 431 20.35 -2.91 -3.20
C ILE A 431 21.02 -2.80 -1.82
N HIS A 432 22.12 -3.49 -1.64
CA HIS A 432 22.91 -3.46 -0.43
C HIS A 432 24.36 -3.21 -0.76
N ASP A 433 24.97 -2.20 -0.16
CA ASP A 433 26.39 -1.89 -0.31
C ASP A 433 27.03 -1.54 1.04
N LEU A 434 28.34 -1.65 1.11
CA LEU A 434 29.14 -1.27 2.27
C LEU A 434 29.78 0.09 1.99
N TRP A 435 29.27 1.13 2.65
CA TRP A 435 29.83 2.48 2.56
C TRP A 435 30.74 2.76 3.76
N PHE A 436 31.57 3.78 3.64
CA PHE A 436 32.48 4.24 4.71
C PHE A 436 33.63 3.26 5.05
N ILE A 437 33.95 2.35 4.16
CA ILE A 437 35.16 1.55 4.27
C ILE A 437 36.32 2.42 3.84
N LYS A 438 37.35 2.62 4.74
CA LYS A 438 38.61 3.27 4.37
C LYS A 438 39.31 2.41 3.32
N ASN A 439 39.58 2.98 2.15
CA ASN A 439 40.47 2.34 1.19
C ASN A 439 41.83 2.19 1.82
N GLN A 440 42.26 0.95 2.03
CA GLN A 440 43.64 0.67 2.37
C GLN A 440 44.45 0.76 1.08
N TYR A 441 45.19 1.83 0.92
CA TYR A 441 46.22 1.88 -0.10
C TYR A 441 47.25 0.79 0.26
N LYS A 442 47.42 -0.19 -0.62
CA LYS A 442 48.54 -1.14 -0.57
C LYS A 442 49.73 -0.51 -1.22
#